data_fdaf5889cb3ac22703a427697a5bedcb
#
_entry.id   fdaf5889cb3ac22703a427697a5bedcb
#
_cell.length_a   1.000
_cell.length_b   1.000
_cell.length_c   1.000
_cell.angle_alpha   90.00
_cell.angle_beta   90.00
_cell.angle_gamma   90.00
#
_symmetry.space_group_name_H-M   'P 1'
#
loop_
_entity.id
_entity.type
_entity.pdbx_description
1 polymer ?
#
loop_
_entity_poly.entity_id
_entity_poly.type
_entity_poly.pdbx_seq_one_letter_code
_entity_poly.pdbx_strand_id
1 'polypeptide(L)'
;MALCLFQNPTFLKLKPQPSTATTPRWGYVRVRCGGPRSHRTPLVKGRILSIEAIQAIQTLKRLHRTNPPELTSLVSNTLTRLIKSDLLATLRELLRQQHCTIALRVFSTLRSEYGADLSLYAEMAQTLAANDMTDHLDRLILDLASENEIKCGDDHKGLASLIKAVVAARSRESTVRIYGLMNKSGYGSVTEPDEYVVEVLVSGLKSFGEEALAKELQHEYKIALAKLMWMDLTDRVGQTSACDCLIRDFKEKFIKGLHCNIGHSNAL
;
A
#
# COMPACT_ATOMS: atom_id res chain seq x y z
N MET A 1 36.43 52.11 2.59
CA MET A 1 36.24 52.95 1.38
C MET A 1 34.87 52.62 0.76
N ALA A 2 34.09 53.72 0.61
CA ALA A 2 32.95 53.97 -0.29
C ALA A 2 31.71 53.09 -0.16
N LEU A 3 30.71 53.44 0.56
CA LEU A 3 29.50 54.27 0.39
C LEU A 3 28.99 54.35 -1.07
N CYS A 4 27.81 53.77 -1.33
CA CYS A 4 26.88 54.33 -2.31
C CYS A 4 25.43 54.16 -1.80
N LEU A 5 24.90 55.27 -1.40
CA LEU A 5 23.50 55.61 -1.19
C LEU A 5 22.79 55.70 -2.54
N PHE A 6 21.57 55.14 -2.63
CA PHE A 6 20.58 55.62 -3.59
C PHE A 6 19.24 55.83 -2.89
N GLN A 7 18.98 57.12 -2.69
CA GLN A 7 17.68 57.70 -2.34
C GLN A 7 16.83 57.79 -3.63
N ASN A 8 15.54 57.48 -3.50
CA ASN A 8 14.54 58.10 -4.37
C ASN A 8 13.22 58.27 -3.61
N PRO A 9 12.80 59.48 -3.35
CA PRO A 9 11.47 59.79 -2.93
C PRO A 9 10.67 60.36 -4.09
N THR A 10 9.66 59.66 -4.57
CA THR A 10 8.63 60.26 -5.43
C THR A 10 7.38 60.57 -4.63
N PHE A 11 7.29 61.80 -4.20
CA PHE A 11 6.08 62.42 -3.67
C PHE A 11 5.04 62.57 -4.79
N LEU A 12 3.93 61.89 -4.67
CA LEU A 12 2.73 62.19 -5.46
C LEU A 12 1.90 63.25 -4.72
N LYS A 13 1.77 64.39 -5.35
CA LYS A 13 0.93 65.51 -4.95
C LYS A 13 -0.55 65.11 -5.01
N LEU A 14 -1.21 65.03 -3.83
CA LEU A 14 -2.68 65.03 -3.76
C LEU A 14 -3.24 66.41 -3.99
N LYS A 15 -4.14 66.51 -4.96
CA LYS A 15 -5.01 67.67 -5.17
C LYS A 15 -6.11 67.74 -4.13
N PRO A 16 -6.41 68.86 -3.50
CA PRO A 16 -7.53 68.98 -2.59
C PRO A 16 -8.85 69.02 -3.36
N GLN A 17 -9.81 68.20 -2.95
CA GLN A 17 -11.19 68.25 -3.41
C GLN A 17 -12.05 68.99 -2.40
N PRO A 18 -13.06 69.77 -2.83
CA PRO A 18 -13.89 70.56 -1.94
C PRO A 18 -14.90 69.70 -1.15
N SER A 19 -14.97 69.98 0.11
CA SER A 19 -15.91 69.37 1.05
C SER A 19 -17.34 69.87 0.79
N THR A 20 -18.20 68.99 0.34
CA THR A 20 -19.65 69.15 0.47
C THR A 20 -20.15 68.24 1.62
N ALA A 21 -20.56 68.86 2.70
CA ALA A 21 -21.22 68.22 3.82
C ALA A 21 -22.53 67.60 3.36
N THR A 22 -22.59 66.26 3.34
CA THR A 22 -23.86 65.55 3.16
C THR A 22 -24.01 64.57 4.32
N THR A 23 -25.08 64.71 5.06
CA THR A 23 -25.52 63.90 6.20
C THR A 23 -25.35 62.38 5.97
N PRO A 24 -24.94 61.61 7.00
CA PRO A 24 -24.79 60.18 6.86
C PRO A 24 -26.17 59.52 6.80
N ARG A 25 -26.60 59.21 5.62
CA ARG A 25 -27.70 58.29 5.40
C ARG A 25 -27.17 56.91 5.72
N TRP A 26 -27.66 56.28 6.76
CA TRP A 26 -27.36 54.89 7.11
C TRP A 26 -27.74 53.97 5.96
N GLY A 27 -26.83 53.78 5.03
CA GLY A 27 -27.00 52.83 3.93
C GLY A 27 -26.68 51.43 4.47
N TYR A 28 -27.69 50.60 4.48
CA TYR A 28 -27.49 49.16 4.67
C TYR A 28 -26.44 48.68 3.66
N VAL A 29 -25.22 48.37 4.15
CA VAL A 29 -24.24 47.68 3.37
C VAL A 29 -24.77 46.25 3.22
N ARG A 30 -25.28 45.89 2.04
CA ARG A 30 -25.62 44.51 1.71
C ARG A 30 -24.33 43.71 1.72
N VAL A 31 -24.06 43.02 2.84
CA VAL A 31 -23.01 41.98 2.89
C VAL A 31 -23.49 40.89 1.92
N ARG A 32 -22.96 40.87 0.72
CA ARG A 32 -23.08 39.74 -0.20
C ARG A 32 -22.22 38.63 0.32
N CYS A 33 -22.74 37.83 1.24
CA CYS A 33 -22.20 36.52 1.55
C CYS A 33 -22.54 35.60 0.39
N GLY A 34 -21.61 35.41 -0.50
CA GLY A 34 -21.77 34.47 -1.61
C GLY A 34 -21.29 35.06 -2.93
N GLY A 35 -19.99 35.09 -3.13
CA GLY A 35 -19.45 35.11 -4.49
C GLY A 35 -19.93 33.87 -5.25
N PRO A 36 -20.05 33.96 -6.58
CA PRO A 36 -20.48 32.80 -7.37
C PRO A 36 -19.64 31.58 -7.03
N ARG A 37 -20.29 30.47 -6.72
CA ARG A 37 -19.67 29.16 -6.39
C ARG A 37 -18.70 28.64 -7.46
N SER A 38 -18.64 29.30 -8.62
CA SER A 38 -17.78 28.98 -9.75
C SER A 38 -16.28 29.24 -9.54
N HIS A 39 -15.88 30.00 -8.49
CA HIS A 39 -14.47 30.27 -8.18
C HIS A 39 -13.90 29.38 -7.05
N ARG A 40 -14.66 28.41 -6.55
CA ARG A 40 -14.03 27.35 -5.77
C ARG A 40 -13.27 26.49 -6.75
N THR A 41 -11.94 26.56 -6.68
CA THR A 41 -11.08 25.54 -7.30
C THR A 41 -11.69 24.18 -7.07
N PRO A 42 -11.79 23.31 -8.12
CA PRO A 42 -12.38 21.99 -7.94
C PRO A 42 -11.72 21.34 -6.73
N LEU A 43 -12.54 20.99 -5.73
CA LEU A 43 -12.11 20.18 -4.59
C LEU A 43 -11.28 19.05 -5.16
N VAL A 44 -10.02 18.92 -4.72
CA VAL A 44 -9.10 17.91 -5.21
C VAL A 44 -9.87 16.59 -5.20
N LYS A 45 -10.16 16.05 -6.41
CA LYS A 45 -10.90 14.82 -6.57
C LYS A 45 -10.27 13.75 -5.69
N GLY A 46 -11.00 13.21 -4.73
CA GLY A 46 -10.61 12.02 -4.00
C GLY A 46 -10.55 12.07 -2.49
N ARG A 47 -10.86 13.19 -1.81
CA ARG A 47 -10.83 13.26 -0.35
C ARG A 47 -12.17 13.69 0.24
N ILE A 48 -13.14 12.82 0.15
CA ILE A 48 -14.36 12.97 0.94
C ILE A 48 -14.11 12.22 2.25
N LEU A 49 -13.56 12.92 3.24
CA LEU A 49 -13.53 12.45 4.63
C LEU A 49 -14.87 12.80 5.24
N SER A 50 -15.48 11.85 5.94
CA SER A 50 -16.65 12.10 6.78
C SER A 50 -16.28 13.03 7.94
N ILE A 51 -17.27 13.65 8.55
CA ILE A 51 -17.06 14.48 9.74
C ILE A 51 -16.49 13.62 10.88
N GLU A 52 -16.97 12.39 11.00
CA GLU A 52 -16.54 11.40 11.98
C GLU A 52 -15.05 11.04 11.80
N ALA A 53 -14.62 10.77 10.57
CA ALA A 53 -13.22 10.50 10.27
C ALA A 53 -12.31 11.70 10.58
N ILE A 54 -12.74 12.92 10.25
CA ILE A 54 -11.98 14.15 10.57
C ILE A 54 -11.84 14.33 12.09
N GLN A 55 -12.93 14.15 12.83
CA GLN A 55 -12.93 14.25 14.30
C GLN A 55 -12.05 13.17 14.93
N ALA A 56 -12.13 11.94 14.43
CA ALA A 56 -11.28 10.83 14.87
C ALA A 56 -9.79 11.15 14.67
N ILE A 57 -9.39 11.59 13.48
CA ILE A 57 -8.00 11.97 13.18
C ILE A 57 -7.51 13.05 14.14
N GLN A 58 -8.31 14.10 14.37
CA GLN A 58 -7.95 15.18 15.27
C GLN A 58 -7.81 14.70 16.72
N THR A 59 -8.74 13.86 17.17
CA THR A 59 -8.72 13.28 18.51
C THR A 59 -7.51 12.38 18.71
N LEU A 60 -7.25 11.46 17.77
CA LEU A 60 -6.10 10.56 17.81
C LEU A 60 -4.77 11.32 17.85
N LYS A 61 -4.62 12.36 17.05
CA LYS A 61 -3.42 13.21 17.06
C LYS A 61 -3.26 13.97 18.38
N ARG A 62 -4.35 14.43 18.97
CA ARG A 62 -4.33 15.09 20.29
C ARG A 62 -3.90 14.10 21.35
N LEU A 63 -4.54 12.91 21.41
CA LEU A 63 -4.21 11.86 22.37
C LEU A 63 -2.75 11.41 22.23
N HIS A 64 -2.25 11.27 21.02
CA HIS A 64 -0.85 10.92 20.78
C HIS A 64 0.13 11.98 21.31
N ARG A 65 -0.21 13.27 21.17
CA ARG A 65 0.63 14.36 21.68
C ARG A 65 0.60 14.49 23.21
N THR A 66 -0.57 14.32 23.80
CA THR A 66 -0.75 14.45 25.28
C THR A 66 -0.28 13.21 26.04
N ASN A 67 -0.23 12.05 25.34
CA ASN A 67 0.16 10.74 25.87
C ASN A 67 -0.42 10.45 27.28
N PRO A 68 -1.76 10.49 27.46
CA PRO A 68 -2.37 10.25 28.75
C PRO A 68 -2.14 8.80 29.22
N PRO A 69 -2.18 8.51 30.54
CA PRO A 69 -1.96 7.14 31.05
C PRO A 69 -2.97 6.13 30.50
N GLU A 70 -4.18 6.58 30.16
CA GLU A 70 -5.25 5.75 29.56
C GLU A 70 -5.30 5.82 28.02
N LEU A 71 -4.16 6.11 27.38
CA LEU A 71 -4.10 6.31 25.93
C LEU A 71 -4.74 5.16 25.14
N THR A 72 -4.48 3.93 25.54
CA THR A 72 -4.97 2.74 24.81
C THR A 72 -6.48 2.65 24.84
N SER A 73 -7.12 2.85 25.99
CA SER A 73 -8.58 2.80 26.13
C SER A 73 -9.26 3.95 25.39
N LEU A 74 -8.71 5.15 25.46
CA LEU A 74 -9.24 6.33 24.77
C LEU A 74 -9.16 6.17 23.24
N VAL A 75 -8.05 5.62 22.74
CA VAL A 75 -7.89 5.32 21.31
C VAL A 75 -8.90 4.25 20.89
N SER A 76 -9.00 3.13 21.61
CA SER A 76 -10.00 2.09 21.34
C SER A 76 -11.42 2.65 21.31
N ASN A 77 -11.82 3.42 22.31
CA ASN A 77 -13.14 4.03 22.37
C ASN A 77 -13.44 5.00 21.22
N THR A 78 -12.40 5.63 20.66
CA THR A 78 -12.56 6.48 19.48
C THR A 78 -12.74 5.64 18.22
N LEU A 79 -11.99 4.56 18.08
CA LEU A 79 -11.98 3.72 16.87
C LEU A 79 -13.21 2.82 16.76
N THR A 80 -13.70 2.25 17.86
CA THR A 80 -14.89 1.37 17.88
C THR A 80 -16.19 2.08 17.48
N ARG A 81 -16.21 3.43 17.49
CA ARG A 81 -17.36 4.21 17.02
C ARG A 81 -17.39 4.42 15.52
N LEU A 82 -16.28 4.13 14.83
CA LEU A 82 -16.15 4.34 13.40
C LEU A 82 -16.62 3.12 12.62
N ILE A 83 -17.34 3.36 11.53
CA ILE A 83 -17.68 2.32 10.57
C ILE A 83 -16.45 2.00 9.70
N LYS A 84 -16.46 0.84 9.02
CA LYS A 84 -15.35 0.36 8.18
C LYS A 84 -14.83 1.42 7.20
N SER A 85 -15.72 2.14 6.51
CA SER A 85 -15.35 3.19 5.55
C SER A 85 -14.59 4.34 6.21
N ASP A 86 -15.00 4.75 7.42
CA ASP A 86 -14.36 5.85 8.14
C ASP A 86 -13.02 5.43 8.76
N LEU A 87 -12.91 4.17 9.22
CA LEU A 87 -11.64 3.59 9.66
C LEU A 87 -10.62 3.56 8.50
N LEU A 88 -11.04 3.09 7.31
CA LEU A 88 -10.18 3.08 6.13
C LEU A 88 -9.78 4.50 5.71
N ALA A 89 -10.73 5.44 5.70
CA ALA A 89 -10.45 6.84 5.37
C ALA A 89 -9.49 7.48 6.40
N THR A 90 -9.70 7.20 7.69
CA THR A 90 -8.83 7.64 8.79
C THR A 90 -7.42 7.08 8.64
N LEU A 91 -7.31 5.78 8.38
CA LEU A 91 -6.03 5.11 8.17
C LEU A 91 -5.27 5.72 6.99
N ARG A 92 -5.87 5.80 5.80
CA ARG A 92 -5.24 6.34 4.61
C ARG A 92 -4.80 7.80 4.77
N GLU A 93 -5.60 8.60 5.48
CA GLU A 93 -5.23 9.99 5.76
C GLU A 93 -4.04 10.09 6.75
N LEU A 94 -3.96 9.21 7.77
CA LEU A 94 -2.83 9.14 8.68
C LEU A 94 -1.55 8.66 7.98
N LEU A 95 -1.65 7.68 7.08
CA LEU A 95 -0.53 7.22 6.25
C LEU A 95 -0.01 8.35 5.35
N ARG A 96 -0.91 9.06 4.68
CA ARG A 96 -0.56 10.23 3.87
C ARG A 96 0.17 11.32 4.67
N GLN A 97 -0.20 11.48 5.95
CA GLN A 97 0.41 12.44 6.86
C GLN A 97 1.63 11.87 7.59
N GLN A 98 2.05 10.63 7.26
CA GLN A 98 3.20 9.94 7.87
C GLN A 98 3.11 9.77 9.40
N HIS A 99 1.89 9.70 9.94
CA HIS A 99 1.67 9.41 11.36
C HIS A 99 1.65 7.90 11.62
N CYS A 100 2.78 7.22 11.38
CA CYS A 100 2.89 5.76 11.38
C CYS A 100 2.45 5.10 12.68
N THR A 101 2.83 5.64 13.83
CA THR A 101 2.50 5.07 15.15
C THR A 101 0.99 5.08 15.43
N ILE A 102 0.28 6.13 15.01
CA ILE A 102 -1.18 6.20 15.13
C ILE A 102 -1.82 5.29 14.10
N ALA A 103 -1.30 5.30 12.86
CA ALA A 103 -1.79 4.47 11.77
C ALA A 103 -1.73 2.97 12.12
N LEU A 104 -0.65 2.51 12.76
CA LEU A 104 -0.52 1.12 13.24
C LEU A 104 -1.65 0.72 14.20
N ARG A 105 -2.07 1.61 15.10
CA ARG A 105 -3.19 1.35 16.03
C ARG A 105 -4.52 1.27 15.30
N VAL A 106 -4.77 2.19 14.35
CA VAL A 106 -5.97 2.17 13.51
C VAL A 106 -6.01 0.90 12.66
N PHE A 107 -4.86 0.53 12.06
CA PHE A 107 -4.72 -0.70 11.28
C PHE A 107 -4.99 -1.96 12.11
N SER A 108 -4.45 -2.03 13.33
CA SER A 108 -4.70 -3.15 14.25
C SER A 108 -6.19 -3.31 14.57
N THR A 109 -6.91 -2.21 14.83
CA THR A 109 -8.36 -2.25 15.07
C THR A 109 -9.11 -2.67 13.81
N LEU A 110 -8.76 -2.12 12.65
CA LEU A 110 -9.41 -2.45 11.38
C LEU A 110 -9.22 -3.94 11.05
N ARG A 111 -8.00 -4.47 11.26
CA ARG A 111 -7.68 -5.88 11.06
C ARG A 111 -8.52 -6.79 11.96
N SER A 112 -8.62 -6.45 13.25
CA SER A 112 -9.35 -7.27 14.23
C SER A 112 -10.86 -7.27 14.00
N GLU A 113 -11.45 -6.17 13.53
CA GLU A 113 -12.90 -6.05 13.37
C GLU A 113 -13.40 -6.45 11.97
N TYR A 114 -12.62 -6.16 10.93
CA TYR A 114 -13.08 -6.29 9.53
C TYR A 114 -12.17 -7.13 8.64
N GLY A 115 -11.05 -7.61 9.18
CA GLY A 115 -9.99 -8.19 8.35
C GLY A 115 -9.24 -7.15 7.52
N ALA A 116 -8.07 -7.52 7.02
CA ALA A 116 -7.25 -6.68 6.16
C ALA A 116 -6.83 -7.46 4.92
N ASP A 117 -6.89 -6.83 3.76
CA ASP A 117 -6.42 -7.37 2.49
C ASP A 117 -4.93 -7.08 2.26
N LEU A 118 -4.31 -7.77 1.32
CA LEU A 118 -2.90 -7.57 0.98
C LEU A 118 -2.59 -6.15 0.51
N SER A 119 -3.54 -5.51 -0.18
CA SER A 119 -3.40 -4.12 -0.62
C SER A 119 -3.24 -3.18 0.57
N LEU A 120 -3.99 -3.39 1.64
CA LEU A 120 -3.92 -2.56 2.85
C LEU A 120 -2.61 -2.81 3.63
N TYR A 121 -2.18 -4.07 3.72
CA TYR A 121 -0.85 -4.40 4.25
C TYR A 121 0.26 -3.72 3.44
N ALA A 122 0.14 -3.66 2.11
CA ALA A 122 1.10 -2.99 1.24
C ALA A 122 1.13 -1.47 1.47
N GLU A 123 -0.04 -0.80 1.62
CA GLU A 123 -0.12 0.63 1.95
C GLU A 123 0.59 0.94 3.28
N MET A 124 0.38 0.10 4.31
CA MET A 124 1.08 0.20 5.59
C MET A 124 2.58 -0.01 5.45
N ALA A 125 2.99 -1.10 4.79
CA ALA A 125 4.39 -1.45 4.60
C ALA A 125 5.17 -0.37 3.84
N GLN A 126 4.59 0.21 2.80
CA GLN A 126 5.19 1.31 2.04
C GLN A 126 5.45 2.54 2.93
N THR A 127 4.48 2.89 3.77
CA THR A 127 4.62 4.05 4.65
C THR A 127 5.65 3.79 5.76
N LEU A 128 5.68 2.57 6.32
CA LEU A 128 6.68 2.19 7.32
C LEU A 128 8.09 2.18 6.73
N ALA A 129 8.25 1.62 5.52
CA ALA A 129 9.52 1.63 4.79
C ALA A 129 10.01 3.05 4.49
N ALA A 130 9.10 3.96 4.07
CA ALA A 130 9.44 5.36 3.79
C ALA A 130 9.84 6.17 5.04
N ASN A 131 9.50 5.69 6.24
CA ASN A 131 9.85 6.31 7.51
C ASN A 131 10.91 5.53 8.31
N ASP A 132 11.63 4.59 7.66
CA ASP A 132 12.68 3.76 8.25
C ASP A 132 12.26 2.98 9.50
N MET A 133 10.96 2.65 9.61
CA MET A 133 10.38 1.90 10.74
C MET A 133 10.44 0.39 10.49
N THR A 134 11.63 -0.16 10.28
CA THR A 134 11.87 -1.56 9.90
C THR A 134 11.35 -2.55 10.93
N ASP A 135 11.54 -2.29 12.24
CA ASP A 135 11.05 -3.16 13.32
C ASP A 135 9.52 -3.34 13.30
N HIS A 136 8.80 -2.27 12.98
CA HIS A 136 7.34 -2.31 12.86
C HIS A 136 6.90 -3.01 11.59
N LEU A 137 7.66 -2.86 10.51
CA LEU A 137 7.44 -3.57 9.26
C LEU A 137 7.61 -5.08 9.46
N ASP A 138 8.69 -5.50 10.14
CA ASP A 138 8.96 -6.92 10.39
C ASP A 138 7.88 -7.57 11.27
N ARG A 139 7.37 -6.84 12.27
CA ARG A 139 6.21 -7.28 13.05
C ARG A 139 4.94 -7.38 12.20
N LEU A 140 4.69 -6.41 11.32
CA LEU A 140 3.56 -6.41 10.41
C LEU A 140 3.57 -7.65 9.51
N ILE A 141 4.74 -8.00 8.96
CA ILE A 141 4.90 -9.20 8.12
C ILE A 141 4.81 -10.50 8.94
N LEU A 142 5.30 -10.49 10.17
CA LEU A 142 5.16 -11.63 11.09
C LEU A 142 3.68 -11.88 11.41
N ASP A 143 2.93 -10.82 11.70
CA ASP A 143 1.49 -10.89 11.95
C ASP A 143 0.74 -11.43 10.72
N LEU A 144 1.07 -10.93 9.52
CA LEU A 144 0.54 -11.41 8.26
C LEU A 144 0.82 -12.91 8.06
N ALA A 145 2.04 -13.36 8.34
CA ALA A 145 2.43 -14.76 8.17
C ALA A 145 1.76 -15.71 9.19
N SER A 146 1.26 -15.17 10.30
CA SER A 146 0.51 -15.93 11.30
C SER A 146 -0.98 -16.09 10.94
N GLU A 147 -1.51 -15.24 10.07
CA GLU A 147 -2.89 -15.31 9.58
C GLU A 147 -3.00 -16.40 8.50
N ASN A 148 -3.76 -17.46 8.77
CA ASN A 148 -3.94 -18.58 7.84
C ASN A 148 -4.99 -18.32 6.75
N GLU A 149 -5.68 -17.17 6.79
CA GLU A 149 -6.82 -16.88 5.91
C GLU A 149 -6.46 -16.07 4.66
N ILE A 150 -5.24 -15.51 4.60
CA ILE A 150 -4.85 -14.65 3.49
C ILE A 150 -4.37 -15.50 2.32
N LYS A 151 -5.15 -15.47 1.24
CA LYS A 151 -4.81 -16.13 -0.02
C LYS A 151 -3.99 -15.17 -0.90
N CYS A 152 -2.72 -15.49 -1.08
CA CYS A 152 -1.83 -14.69 -1.92
C CYS A 152 -2.27 -14.61 -3.40
N GLY A 153 -3.10 -15.54 -3.86
CA GLY A 153 -3.57 -15.59 -5.25
C GLY A 153 -4.74 -14.65 -5.59
N ASP A 154 -5.41 -14.08 -4.59
CA ASP A 154 -6.60 -13.25 -4.84
C ASP A 154 -6.23 -11.78 -5.14
N ASP A 155 -5.06 -11.29 -4.68
CA ASP A 155 -4.60 -9.90 -4.87
C ASP A 155 -3.11 -9.84 -5.27
N HIS A 156 -2.83 -10.16 -6.54
CA HIS A 156 -1.46 -10.10 -7.08
C HIS A 156 -0.84 -8.70 -7.00
N LYS A 157 -1.65 -7.64 -7.18
CA LYS A 157 -1.16 -6.25 -7.12
C LYS A 157 -0.78 -5.85 -5.72
N GLY A 158 -1.60 -6.21 -4.73
CA GLY A 158 -1.31 -6.00 -3.32
C GLY A 158 -0.05 -6.75 -2.91
N LEU A 159 0.07 -8.02 -3.31
CA LEU A 159 1.25 -8.85 -3.03
C LEU A 159 2.52 -8.26 -3.64
N ALA A 160 2.51 -7.89 -4.92
CA ALA A 160 3.67 -7.26 -5.57
C ALA A 160 4.06 -5.94 -4.90
N SER A 161 3.07 -5.12 -4.50
CA SER A 161 3.31 -3.86 -3.81
C SER A 161 3.91 -4.07 -2.41
N LEU A 162 3.44 -5.11 -1.70
CA LEU A 162 3.97 -5.51 -0.40
C LEU A 162 5.44 -5.96 -0.51
N ILE A 163 5.74 -6.85 -1.47
CA ILE A 163 7.11 -7.31 -1.71
C ILE A 163 8.04 -6.13 -2.00
N LYS A 164 7.61 -5.21 -2.88
CA LYS A 164 8.39 -4.00 -3.20
C LYS A 164 8.68 -3.15 -1.98
N ALA A 165 7.69 -2.95 -1.11
CA ALA A 165 7.85 -2.18 0.11
C ALA A 165 8.88 -2.81 1.05
N VAL A 166 8.83 -4.14 1.22
CA VAL A 166 9.75 -4.89 2.09
C VAL A 166 11.17 -4.91 1.52
N VAL A 167 11.31 -5.09 0.20
CA VAL A 167 12.61 -5.02 -0.48
C VAL A 167 13.21 -3.61 -0.38
N ALA A 168 12.38 -2.55 -0.55
CA ALA A 168 12.81 -1.16 -0.40
C ALA A 168 13.28 -0.85 1.04
N ALA A 169 12.63 -1.42 2.05
CA ALA A 169 13.03 -1.33 3.45
C ALA A 169 14.31 -2.13 3.79
N ARG A 170 14.85 -2.88 2.82
CA ARG A 170 16.02 -3.75 2.99
C ARG A 170 15.87 -4.80 4.10
N SER A 171 14.65 -5.26 4.38
CA SER A 171 14.39 -6.34 5.31
C SER A 171 14.49 -7.70 4.62
N ARG A 172 15.64 -8.36 4.77
CA ARG A 172 15.90 -9.71 4.27
C ARG A 172 14.93 -10.71 4.90
N GLU A 173 14.78 -10.65 6.23
CA GLU A 173 13.98 -11.61 6.98
C GLU A 173 12.51 -11.57 6.58
N SER A 174 11.93 -10.37 6.44
CA SER A 174 10.56 -10.19 5.98
C SER A 174 10.37 -10.65 4.53
N THR A 175 11.36 -10.45 3.65
CA THR A 175 11.30 -10.96 2.26
C THR A 175 11.25 -12.48 2.22
N VAL A 176 12.07 -13.16 3.01
CA VAL A 176 12.06 -14.63 3.12
C VAL A 176 10.75 -15.13 3.73
N ARG A 177 10.19 -14.41 4.71
CA ARG A 177 8.88 -14.75 5.30
C ARG A 177 7.74 -14.65 4.28
N ILE A 178 7.76 -13.64 3.41
CA ILE A 178 6.76 -13.52 2.35
C ILE A 178 6.86 -14.71 1.38
N TYR A 179 8.06 -15.11 1.00
CA TYR A 179 8.25 -16.34 0.20
C TYR A 179 7.64 -17.57 0.90
N GLY A 180 7.92 -17.75 2.19
CA GLY A 180 7.33 -18.83 2.99
C GLY A 180 5.81 -18.75 3.09
N LEU A 181 5.22 -17.55 3.14
CA LEU A 181 3.78 -17.32 3.12
C LEU A 181 3.17 -17.73 1.77
N MET A 182 3.81 -17.34 0.67
CA MET A 182 3.36 -17.72 -0.68
C MET A 182 3.32 -19.25 -0.85
N ASN A 183 4.38 -19.93 -0.40
CA ASN A 183 4.44 -21.40 -0.47
C ASN A 183 3.35 -22.05 0.40
N LYS A 184 3.12 -21.56 1.63
CA LYS A 184 2.06 -22.07 2.51
C LYS A 184 0.66 -21.85 1.93
N SER A 185 0.42 -20.73 1.24
CA SER A 185 -0.86 -20.42 0.60
C SER A 185 -1.10 -21.20 -0.69
N GLY A 186 -0.14 -22.02 -1.12
CA GLY A 186 -0.23 -22.77 -2.37
C GLY A 186 -0.10 -21.90 -3.63
N TYR A 187 0.57 -20.77 -3.54
CA TYR A 187 0.83 -19.91 -4.69
C TYR A 187 1.62 -20.68 -5.77
N GLY A 188 1.10 -20.67 -6.99
CA GLY A 188 1.69 -21.46 -8.09
C GLY A 188 1.28 -22.93 -8.13
N SER A 189 0.69 -23.49 -7.08
CA SER A 189 0.16 -24.87 -7.10
C SER A 189 -1.36 -24.92 -7.21
N VAL A 190 -2.04 -24.04 -6.48
CA VAL A 190 -3.51 -23.94 -6.43
C VAL A 190 -4.01 -22.72 -7.20
N THR A 191 -3.26 -21.63 -7.12
CA THR A 191 -3.56 -20.37 -7.81
C THR A 191 -2.56 -20.12 -8.93
N GLU A 192 -3.02 -19.53 -10.02
CA GLU A 192 -2.17 -19.13 -11.13
C GLU A 192 -1.11 -18.11 -10.66
N PRO A 193 0.18 -18.39 -10.87
CA PRO A 193 1.23 -17.48 -10.45
C PRO A 193 1.36 -16.31 -11.42
N ASP A 194 1.35 -15.10 -10.90
CA ASP A 194 1.61 -13.86 -11.65
C ASP A 194 3.11 -13.68 -11.88
N GLU A 195 3.52 -13.56 -13.16
CA GLU A 195 4.92 -13.40 -13.56
C GLU A 195 5.60 -12.21 -12.89
N TYR A 196 4.89 -11.09 -12.81
CA TYR A 196 5.41 -9.87 -12.22
C TYR A 196 5.69 -10.00 -10.71
N VAL A 197 4.81 -10.69 -9.97
CA VAL A 197 5.02 -10.99 -8.54
C VAL A 197 6.30 -11.80 -8.35
N VAL A 198 6.45 -12.84 -9.17
CA VAL A 198 7.63 -13.73 -9.12
C VAL A 198 8.91 -12.97 -9.45
N GLU A 199 8.92 -12.16 -10.52
CA GLU A 199 10.08 -11.35 -10.90
C GLU A 199 10.51 -10.36 -9.79
N VAL A 200 9.55 -9.66 -9.18
CA VAL A 200 9.82 -8.71 -8.08
C VAL A 200 10.42 -9.44 -6.89
N LEU A 201 9.88 -10.61 -6.52
CA LEU A 201 10.41 -11.40 -5.39
C LEU A 201 11.78 -11.99 -5.69
N VAL A 202 11.98 -12.55 -6.87
CA VAL A 202 13.29 -13.06 -7.32
C VAL A 202 14.36 -11.96 -7.31
N SER A 203 14.02 -10.77 -7.81
CA SER A 203 14.91 -9.61 -7.78
C SER A 203 15.26 -9.20 -6.35
N GLY A 204 14.24 -9.18 -5.46
CA GLY A 204 14.44 -8.91 -4.04
C GLY A 204 15.36 -9.91 -3.36
N LEU A 205 15.09 -11.22 -3.51
CA LEU A 205 15.91 -12.29 -2.94
C LEU A 205 17.38 -12.22 -3.41
N LYS A 206 17.59 -11.99 -4.71
CA LYS A 206 18.96 -11.80 -5.26
C LYS A 206 19.66 -10.59 -4.66
N SER A 207 18.97 -9.49 -4.42
CA SER A 207 19.55 -8.28 -3.81
C SER A 207 20.04 -8.53 -2.37
N PHE A 208 19.52 -9.54 -1.69
CA PHE A 208 19.93 -9.96 -0.35
C PHE A 208 20.94 -11.13 -0.35
N GLY A 209 21.35 -11.59 -1.53
CA GLY A 209 22.27 -12.74 -1.64
C GLY A 209 21.61 -14.12 -1.50
N GLU A 210 20.26 -14.18 -1.45
CA GLU A 210 19.48 -15.42 -1.36
C GLU A 210 19.30 -16.07 -2.74
N GLU A 211 20.40 -16.36 -3.42
CA GLU A 211 20.34 -16.93 -4.78
C GLU A 211 19.70 -18.31 -4.84
N ALA A 212 19.87 -19.12 -3.79
CA ALA A 212 19.30 -20.46 -3.71
C ALA A 212 17.76 -20.39 -3.74
N LEU A 213 17.17 -19.55 -2.87
CA LEU A 213 15.72 -19.34 -2.82
C LEU A 213 15.19 -18.70 -4.10
N ALA A 214 15.95 -17.77 -4.69
CA ALA A 214 15.57 -17.15 -5.95
C ALA A 214 15.52 -18.16 -7.11
N LYS A 215 16.44 -19.11 -7.17
CA LYS A 215 16.45 -20.19 -8.16
C LYS A 215 15.32 -21.18 -7.91
N GLU A 216 15.07 -21.55 -6.65
CA GLU A 216 13.97 -22.43 -6.27
C GLU A 216 12.63 -21.84 -6.70
N LEU A 217 12.34 -20.56 -6.36
CA LEU A 217 11.13 -19.87 -6.78
C LEU A 217 10.98 -19.82 -8.30
N GLN A 218 12.07 -19.53 -9.05
CA GLN A 218 12.03 -19.53 -10.52
C GLN A 218 11.73 -20.93 -11.08
N HIS A 219 12.23 -21.96 -10.44
CA HIS A 219 11.97 -23.35 -10.84
C HIS A 219 10.52 -23.75 -10.58
N GLU A 220 10.00 -23.45 -9.38
CA GLU A 220 8.59 -23.67 -9.02
C GLU A 220 7.64 -22.96 -9.98
N TYR A 221 7.96 -21.70 -10.32
CA TYR A 221 7.18 -20.93 -11.29
C TYR A 221 7.14 -21.59 -12.68
N LYS A 222 8.28 -22.04 -13.18
CA LYS A 222 8.35 -22.75 -14.47
C LYS A 222 7.53 -24.04 -14.46
N ILE A 223 7.56 -24.80 -13.36
CA ILE A 223 6.75 -26.00 -13.19
C ILE A 223 5.26 -25.66 -13.19
N ALA A 224 4.86 -24.61 -12.47
CA ALA A 224 3.48 -24.16 -12.40
C ALA A 224 2.95 -23.74 -13.77
N LEU A 225 3.71 -22.93 -14.53
CA LEU A 225 3.37 -22.56 -15.91
C LEU A 225 3.24 -23.78 -16.82
N ALA A 226 4.19 -24.70 -16.73
CA ALA A 226 4.15 -25.94 -17.56
C ALA A 226 2.91 -26.78 -17.25
N LYS A 227 2.48 -26.86 -15.97
CA LYS A 227 1.23 -27.54 -15.59
C LYS A 227 0.01 -26.85 -16.17
N LEU A 228 -0.06 -25.51 -16.10
CA LEU A 228 -1.18 -24.73 -16.64
C LEU A 228 -1.29 -24.88 -18.17
N MET A 229 -0.19 -24.73 -18.88
CA MET A 229 -0.15 -24.96 -20.34
C MET A 229 -0.59 -26.36 -20.68
N TRP A 230 -0.22 -27.35 -19.88
CA TRP A 230 -0.61 -28.73 -20.08
C TRP A 230 -2.11 -28.94 -19.84
N MET A 231 -2.70 -28.34 -18.79
CA MET A 231 -4.13 -28.45 -18.54
C MET A 231 -4.95 -27.82 -19.67
N ASP A 232 -4.56 -26.62 -20.14
CA ASP A 232 -5.22 -25.97 -21.29
C ASP A 232 -5.12 -26.81 -22.57
N LEU A 233 -3.97 -27.47 -22.79
CA LEU A 233 -3.79 -28.36 -23.93
C LEU A 233 -4.66 -29.62 -23.83
N THR A 234 -4.77 -30.24 -22.64
CA THR A 234 -5.62 -31.43 -22.44
C THR A 234 -7.09 -31.10 -22.56
N ASP A 235 -7.56 -29.95 -22.12
CA ASP A 235 -8.93 -29.49 -22.28
C ASP A 235 -9.29 -29.26 -23.75
N ARG A 236 -8.36 -28.74 -24.55
CA ARG A 236 -8.54 -28.54 -26.01
C ARG A 236 -8.46 -29.82 -26.80
N VAL A 237 -7.61 -30.78 -26.40
CA VAL A 237 -7.36 -32.03 -27.11
C VAL A 237 -8.26 -33.18 -26.64
N GLY A 238 -8.86 -33.06 -25.43
CA GLY A 238 -9.69 -34.12 -24.82
C GLY A 238 -10.96 -34.52 -25.59
N GLN A 239 -11.17 -33.97 -26.78
CA GLN A 239 -12.26 -34.38 -27.68
C GLN A 239 -11.83 -35.40 -28.76
N THR A 240 -10.57 -35.82 -28.82
CA THR A 240 -10.12 -36.80 -29.81
C THR A 240 -9.33 -37.94 -29.17
N SER A 241 -9.92 -39.12 -29.18
CA SER A 241 -9.44 -40.39 -28.58
C SER A 241 -8.06 -40.89 -29.08
N ALA A 242 -7.44 -40.24 -30.05
CA ALA A 242 -6.18 -40.70 -30.64
C ALA A 242 -4.91 -40.14 -30.00
N CYS A 243 -5.04 -39.16 -29.09
CA CYS A 243 -3.90 -38.41 -28.51
C CYS A 243 -3.46 -38.88 -27.12
N ASP A 244 -4.21 -39.77 -26.45
CA ASP A 244 -3.90 -40.19 -25.07
C ASP A 244 -2.53 -40.86 -24.91
N CYS A 245 -2.06 -41.59 -25.93
CA CYS A 245 -0.74 -42.25 -25.91
C CYS A 245 0.39 -41.23 -26.06
N LEU A 246 0.26 -40.24 -26.94
CA LEU A 246 1.28 -39.21 -27.15
C LEU A 246 1.36 -38.27 -25.96
N ILE A 247 0.21 -37.96 -25.37
CA ILE A 247 0.08 -37.14 -24.16
C ILE A 247 0.77 -37.81 -22.96
N ARG A 248 0.60 -39.11 -22.77
CA ARG A 248 1.21 -39.90 -21.70
C ARG A 248 2.73 -39.98 -21.82
N ASP A 249 3.24 -40.20 -23.01
CA ASP A 249 4.68 -40.34 -23.31
C ASP A 249 5.40 -38.99 -23.14
N PHE A 250 4.76 -37.90 -23.57
CA PHE A 250 5.29 -36.55 -23.38
C PHE A 250 5.29 -36.13 -21.91
N LYS A 251 4.22 -36.44 -21.13
CA LYS A 251 4.11 -36.19 -19.71
C LYS A 251 5.23 -36.91 -18.94
N GLU A 252 5.50 -38.15 -19.27
CA GLU A 252 6.54 -38.94 -18.62
C GLU A 252 7.95 -38.40 -18.93
N LYS A 253 8.21 -38.02 -20.18
CA LYS A 253 9.48 -37.45 -20.62
C LYS A 253 9.70 -36.04 -20.06
N PHE A 254 8.66 -35.23 -19.99
CA PHE A 254 8.71 -33.86 -19.49
C PHE A 254 8.93 -33.82 -17.96
N ILE A 255 8.20 -34.67 -17.21
CA ILE A 255 8.37 -34.80 -15.76
C ILE A 255 9.75 -35.41 -15.42
N LYS A 256 10.20 -36.39 -16.16
CA LYS A 256 11.56 -36.98 -16.00
C LYS A 256 12.64 -35.96 -16.36
N GLY A 257 12.47 -35.14 -17.39
CA GLY A 257 13.40 -34.07 -17.77
C GLY A 257 13.54 -32.96 -16.71
N LEU A 258 12.46 -32.63 -16.01
CA LEU A 258 12.46 -31.70 -14.90
C LEU A 258 13.15 -32.26 -13.66
N HIS A 259 13.03 -33.57 -13.37
CA HIS A 259 13.68 -34.25 -12.24
C HIS A 259 15.17 -34.56 -12.48
N CYS A 260 15.60 -34.77 -13.70
CA CYS A 260 17.01 -35.02 -14.02
C CYS A 260 17.92 -33.79 -13.81
N ASN A 261 17.39 -32.58 -13.87
CA ASN A 261 18.16 -31.36 -13.58
C ASN A 261 18.41 -31.11 -12.08
N ILE A 262 17.72 -31.81 -11.20
CA ILE A 262 17.87 -31.67 -9.74
C ILE A 262 19.04 -32.53 -9.22
N GLY A 263 19.39 -33.62 -9.92
CA GLY A 263 20.38 -34.61 -9.47
C GLY A 263 21.85 -34.20 -9.63
N HIS A 264 22.16 -33.14 -10.38
CA HIS A 264 23.55 -32.72 -10.64
C HIS A 264 24.05 -31.52 -9.86
N SER A 265 23.26 -30.96 -8.95
CA SER A 265 23.68 -29.80 -8.15
C SER A 265 24.08 -30.14 -6.70
N ASN A 266 24.00 -31.41 -6.29
CA ASN A 266 24.35 -31.84 -4.91
C ASN A 266 25.67 -32.64 -4.81
N ALA A 267 26.55 -32.58 -5.81
CA ALA A 267 27.86 -33.17 -5.75
C ALA A 267 28.92 -32.15 -6.19
N LEU A 268 29.28 -31.23 -5.25
CA LEU A 268 30.59 -30.56 -5.17
C LEU A 268 30.66 -29.83 -3.84
#